data_de5573ab7a49967ebdaf31c24336ce6c
#
_entry.id   de5573ab7a49967ebdaf31c24336ce6c
#
_cell.length_a   1.000
_cell.length_b   1.000
_cell.length_c   1.000
_cell.angle_alpha   90.00
_cell.angle_beta   90.00
_cell.angle_gamma   90.00
#
_symmetry.space_group_name_H-M   'P 1'
#
loop_
_entity.id
_entity.type
_entity.pdbx_description
1 polymer ?
#
loop_
_entity_poly.entity_id
_entity_poly.type
_entity_poly.pdbx_seq_one_letter_code
_entity_poly.pdbx_strand_id
1 'polypeptide(L)'
;VRGELSERERSLSATAARQGVKNYAFFQNAGYRGMYNLDLSQIRQRKQVPAGRSPLVFMGKTELAANLFRVTQTEEKIQNENIRGQQRLEHTAATVGKAVRKTILELGGTPPEQLPPSKDIKEVKKGLKKAGKEYAKLDHKKKKPQG
;
A
#
# COMPACT_ATOMS: atom_id res chain seq x y z
N VAL A 1 6.41 -5.13 7.19
CA VAL A 1 5.05 -4.63 7.03
C VAL A 1 4.54 -4.83 5.60
N ARG A 2 5.36 -4.56 4.62
CA ARG A 2 4.97 -4.72 3.20
C ARG A 2 4.65 -6.17 2.86
N GLY A 3 5.44 -7.12 3.33
CA GLY A 3 5.21 -8.55 3.16
C GLY A 3 3.95 -9.02 3.87
N GLU A 4 3.71 -8.53 5.07
CA GLU A 4 2.49 -8.83 5.83
C GLU A 4 1.25 -8.33 5.11
N LEU A 5 1.30 -7.11 4.56
CA LEU A 5 0.18 -6.54 3.82
C LEU A 5 -0.13 -7.39 2.58
N SER A 6 0.89 -7.80 1.83
CA SER A 6 0.71 -8.68 0.67
C SER A 6 0.03 -9.99 1.06
N GLU A 7 0.44 -10.62 2.16
CA GLU A 7 -0.17 -11.85 2.65
C GLU A 7 -1.61 -11.64 3.09
N ARG A 8 -1.89 -10.54 3.78
CA ARG A 8 -3.25 -10.23 4.22
C ARG A 8 -4.16 -9.90 3.05
N GLU A 9 -3.66 -9.23 2.02
CA GLU A 9 -4.44 -8.99 0.80
C GLU A 9 -4.79 -10.30 0.08
N ARG A 10 -3.86 -11.26 0.03
CA ARG A 10 -4.14 -12.59 -0.54
C ARG A 10 -5.19 -13.33 0.28
N SER A 11 -5.08 -13.29 1.59
CA SER A 11 -6.05 -13.92 2.48
C SER A 11 -7.44 -13.30 2.29
N LEU A 12 -7.51 -11.97 2.23
CA LEU A 12 -8.76 -11.25 1.98
C LEU A 12 -9.36 -11.64 0.62
N SER A 13 -8.53 -11.72 -0.42
CA SER A 13 -8.96 -12.13 -1.75
C SER A 13 -9.59 -13.52 -1.73
N ALA A 14 -8.97 -14.46 -1.04
CA ALA A 14 -9.50 -15.82 -0.92
C ALA A 14 -10.82 -15.85 -0.15
N THR A 15 -10.93 -15.11 0.94
CA THR A 15 -12.16 -15.00 1.73
C THR A 15 -13.27 -14.36 0.91
N ALA A 16 -12.97 -13.28 0.20
CA ALA A 16 -13.94 -12.61 -0.66
C ALA A 16 -14.46 -13.51 -1.76
N ALA A 17 -13.57 -14.28 -2.40
CA ALA A 17 -13.94 -15.23 -3.44
C ALA A 17 -14.89 -16.31 -2.89
N ARG A 18 -14.58 -16.86 -1.72
CA ARG A 18 -15.44 -17.87 -1.07
C ARG A 18 -16.82 -17.30 -0.72
N GLN A 19 -16.89 -16.02 -0.43
CA GLN A 19 -18.14 -15.35 -0.06
C GLN A 19 -18.88 -14.75 -1.26
N GLY A 20 -18.41 -14.97 -2.47
CA GLY A 20 -19.15 -14.66 -3.69
C GLY A 20 -18.64 -13.47 -4.50
N VAL A 21 -17.46 -12.96 -4.24
CA VAL A 21 -16.85 -11.94 -5.11
C VAL A 21 -16.42 -12.60 -6.41
N LYS A 22 -16.97 -12.14 -7.51
CA LYS A 22 -16.63 -12.60 -8.87
C LYS A 22 -15.67 -11.63 -9.55
N ASN A 23 -15.76 -10.34 -9.25
CA ASN A 23 -14.85 -9.32 -9.76
C ASN A 23 -14.03 -8.77 -8.60
N TYR A 24 -12.83 -9.32 -8.44
CA TYR A 24 -11.94 -8.91 -7.34
C TYR A 24 -11.46 -7.48 -7.48
N ALA A 25 -11.23 -7.02 -8.71
CA ALA A 25 -10.77 -5.65 -8.95
C ALA A 25 -11.75 -4.62 -8.41
N PHE A 26 -13.04 -4.83 -8.60
CA PHE A 26 -14.07 -3.93 -8.06
C PHE A 26 -14.10 -3.96 -6.53
N PHE A 27 -13.97 -5.13 -5.95
CA PHE A 27 -13.92 -5.28 -4.50
C PHE A 27 -12.69 -4.57 -3.91
N GLN A 28 -11.52 -4.80 -4.50
CA GLN A 28 -10.27 -4.16 -4.09
C GLN A 28 -10.37 -2.64 -4.19
N ASN A 29 -10.90 -2.15 -5.30
CA ASN A 29 -11.07 -0.72 -5.54
C ASN A 29 -12.00 -0.08 -4.50
N ALA A 30 -13.07 -0.77 -4.11
CA ALA A 30 -14.00 -0.26 -3.10
C ALA A 30 -13.30 0.04 -1.76
N GLY A 31 -12.40 -0.85 -1.35
CA GLY A 31 -11.60 -0.66 -0.13
C GLY A 31 -10.67 0.55 -0.21
N TYR A 32 -9.96 0.68 -1.31
CA TYR A 32 -9.07 1.84 -1.52
C TYR A 32 -9.86 3.14 -1.62
N ARG A 33 -10.97 3.14 -2.35
CA ARG A 33 -11.82 4.31 -2.48
C ARG A 33 -12.35 4.79 -1.13
N GLY A 34 -12.74 3.87 -0.27
CA GLY A 34 -13.20 4.21 1.08
C GLY A 34 -12.14 4.94 1.89
N MET A 35 -10.90 4.43 1.87
CA MET A 35 -9.81 4.99 2.65
C MET A 35 -9.19 6.25 2.04
N TYR A 36 -9.06 6.30 0.70
CA TYR A 36 -8.34 7.36 0.00
C TYR A 36 -9.25 8.42 -0.64
N ASN A 37 -10.54 8.20 -0.74
CA ASN A 37 -11.46 8.99 -1.57
C ASN A 37 -11.02 9.05 -3.04
N LEU A 38 -10.24 8.08 -3.49
CA LEU A 38 -9.72 7.96 -4.84
C LEU A 38 -9.82 6.50 -5.28
N ASP A 39 -9.99 6.29 -6.57
CA ASP A 39 -9.87 4.97 -7.18
C ASP A 39 -8.41 4.50 -7.14
N LEU A 40 -8.22 3.19 -7.15
CA LEU A 40 -6.86 2.61 -7.16
C LEU A 40 -6.04 3.13 -8.34
N SER A 41 -6.66 3.32 -9.51
CA SER A 41 -5.98 3.89 -10.68
C SER A 41 -5.44 5.29 -10.40
N GLN A 42 -6.19 6.11 -9.69
CA GLN A 42 -5.79 7.47 -9.31
C GLN A 42 -4.67 7.44 -8.26
N ILE A 43 -4.74 6.50 -7.32
CA ILE A 43 -3.69 6.29 -6.32
C ILE A 43 -2.37 5.92 -7.00
N ARG A 44 -2.43 4.96 -7.94
CA ARG A 44 -1.27 4.55 -8.73
C ARG A 44 -0.66 5.72 -9.49
N GLN A 45 -1.51 6.55 -10.11
CA GLN A 45 -1.09 7.72 -10.86
C GLN A 45 -0.36 8.75 -9.97
N ARG A 46 -0.92 9.05 -8.80
CA ARG A 46 -0.31 9.98 -7.85
C ARG A 46 1.03 9.50 -7.31
N LYS A 47 1.16 8.19 -7.10
CA LYS A 47 2.40 7.59 -6.62
C LYS A 47 3.39 7.29 -7.74
N GLN A 48 3.00 7.53 -8.98
CA GLN A 48 3.83 7.27 -10.17
C GLN A 48 4.29 5.81 -10.23
N VAL A 49 3.35 4.89 -9.96
CA VAL A 49 3.62 3.45 -9.95
C VAL A 49 3.73 2.95 -11.40
N PRO A 50 4.88 2.40 -11.81
CA PRO A 50 5.02 1.86 -13.16
C PRO A 50 4.08 0.68 -13.41
N ALA A 51 3.73 0.45 -14.67
CA ALA A 51 2.93 -0.70 -15.06
C ALA A 51 3.60 -1.99 -14.57
N GLY A 52 2.79 -2.92 -14.06
CA GLY A 52 3.27 -4.19 -13.54
C GLY A 52 3.87 -4.15 -12.15
N ARG A 53 4.02 -2.98 -11.53
CA ARG A 53 4.50 -2.86 -10.15
C ARG A 53 3.33 -2.70 -9.18
N SER A 54 3.48 -3.25 -7.99
CA SER A 54 2.48 -3.09 -6.93
C SER A 54 2.56 -1.69 -6.32
N PRO A 55 1.42 -1.04 -6.03
CA PRO A 55 1.43 0.24 -5.34
C PRO A 55 2.03 0.16 -3.94
N LEU A 56 2.03 -1.00 -3.31
CA LEU A 56 2.61 -1.20 -1.98
C LEU A 56 4.10 -0.88 -1.92
N VAL A 57 4.81 -1.09 -3.03
CA VAL A 57 6.25 -0.80 -3.12
C VAL A 57 6.53 0.70 -2.92
N PHE A 58 5.55 1.54 -3.22
CA PHE A 58 5.66 3.00 -3.15
C PHE A 58 4.97 3.59 -1.92
N MET A 59 4.56 2.76 -0.97
CA MET A 59 3.95 3.20 0.28
C MET A 59 4.97 3.24 1.41
N GLY A 60 4.93 4.30 2.21
CA GLY A 60 5.75 4.42 3.43
C GLY A 60 5.12 3.64 4.59
N LYS A 61 5.79 3.66 5.73
CA LYS A 61 5.40 2.88 6.92
C LYS A 61 3.99 3.20 7.41
N THR A 62 3.66 4.47 7.52
CA THR A 62 2.33 4.92 7.99
C THR A 62 1.22 4.43 7.08
N GLU A 63 1.44 4.58 5.77
CA GLU A 63 0.46 4.15 4.77
C GLU A 63 0.29 2.63 4.76
N LEU A 64 1.40 1.88 4.83
CA LEU A 64 1.37 0.42 4.90
C LEU A 64 0.62 -0.08 6.14
N ALA A 65 0.87 0.55 7.30
CA ALA A 65 0.20 0.19 8.54
C ALA A 65 -1.31 0.45 8.46
N ALA A 66 -1.72 1.57 7.89
CA ALA A 66 -3.12 1.91 7.71
C ALA A 66 -3.83 0.91 6.78
N ASN A 67 -3.19 0.54 5.68
CA ASN A 67 -3.73 -0.46 4.76
C ASN A 67 -3.79 -1.85 5.38
N LEU A 68 -2.80 -2.22 6.17
CA LEU A 68 -2.79 -3.50 6.88
C LEU A 68 -3.99 -3.59 7.82
N PHE A 69 -4.25 -2.52 8.58
CA PHE A 69 -5.40 -2.44 9.47
C PHE A 69 -6.73 -2.54 8.69
N ARG A 70 -6.83 -1.78 7.60
CA ARG A 70 -8.01 -1.83 6.72
C ARG A 70 -8.29 -3.24 6.20
N VAL A 71 -7.27 -3.90 5.68
CA VAL A 71 -7.39 -5.24 5.07
C VAL A 71 -7.78 -6.28 6.12
N THR A 72 -7.10 -6.29 7.27
CA THR A 72 -7.40 -7.25 8.32
C THR A 72 -8.79 -7.04 8.91
N GLN A 73 -9.22 -5.80 9.11
CA GLN A 73 -10.55 -5.51 9.63
C GLN A 73 -11.64 -5.84 8.62
N THR A 74 -11.39 -5.65 7.34
CA THR A 74 -12.34 -6.03 6.28
C THR A 74 -12.57 -7.55 6.30
N GLU A 75 -11.50 -8.32 6.35
CA GLU A 75 -11.61 -9.79 6.37
C GLU A 75 -12.32 -10.28 7.62
N GLU A 76 -11.97 -9.72 8.77
CA GLU A 76 -12.60 -10.09 10.04
C GLU A 76 -14.10 -9.80 10.04
N LYS A 77 -14.49 -8.63 9.53
CA LYS A 77 -15.92 -8.26 9.43
C LYS A 77 -16.68 -9.22 8.51
N ILE A 78 -16.08 -9.55 7.36
CA ILE A 78 -16.70 -10.50 6.42
C ILE A 78 -16.91 -11.86 7.09
N GLN A 79 -15.92 -12.35 7.82
CA GLN A 79 -15.99 -13.65 8.49
C GLN A 79 -16.98 -13.62 9.66
N ASN A 80 -16.90 -12.62 10.53
CA ASN A 80 -17.73 -12.53 11.72
C ASN A 80 -19.21 -12.37 11.40
N GLU A 81 -19.52 -11.62 10.35
CA GLU A 81 -20.91 -11.34 9.95
C GLU A 81 -21.37 -12.23 8.78
N ASN A 82 -20.50 -13.11 8.29
CA ASN A 82 -20.79 -14.01 7.17
C ASN A 82 -21.39 -13.27 5.97
N ILE A 83 -20.74 -12.17 5.58
CA ILE A 83 -21.21 -11.31 4.48
C ILE A 83 -20.99 -12.03 3.16
N ARG A 84 -22.01 -12.02 2.29
CA ARG A 84 -21.97 -12.71 1.00
C ARG A 84 -22.48 -11.82 -0.12
N GLY A 85 -21.93 -12.04 -1.32
CA GLY A 85 -22.35 -11.37 -2.54
C GLY A 85 -21.49 -10.17 -2.88
N GLN A 86 -21.28 -9.94 -4.18
CA GLN A 86 -20.39 -8.91 -4.73
C GLN A 86 -20.69 -7.52 -4.14
N GLN A 87 -21.94 -7.09 -4.22
CA GLN A 87 -22.29 -5.73 -3.80
C GLN A 87 -22.13 -5.51 -2.31
N ARG A 88 -22.54 -6.49 -1.49
CA ARG A 88 -22.40 -6.39 -0.04
C ARG A 88 -20.95 -6.39 0.38
N LEU A 89 -20.11 -7.17 -0.29
CA LEU A 89 -18.68 -7.24 0.00
C LEU A 89 -17.97 -5.95 -0.41
N GLU A 90 -18.33 -5.38 -1.57
CA GLU A 90 -17.82 -4.05 -1.96
C GLU A 90 -18.22 -2.98 -0.95
N HIS A 91 -19.47 -2.99 -0.52
CA HIS A 91 -19.96 -2.05 0.49
C HIS A 91 -19.20 -2.21 1.81
N THR A 92 -18.95 -3.45 2.24
CA THR A 92 -18.17 -3.73 3.44
C THR A 92 -16.76 -3.18 3.34
N ALA A 93 -16.08 -3.44 2.22
CA ALA A 93 -14.73 -2.93 1.99
C ALA A 93 -14.68 -1.41 2.04
N ALA A 94 -15.64 -0.75 1.39
CA ALA A 94 -15.74 0.71 1.40
C ALA A 94 -16.02 1.26 2.81
N THR A 95 -16.92 0.63 3.54
CA THR A 95 -17.29 1.04 4.91
C THR A 95 -16.10 0.95 5.86
N VAL A 96 -15.35 -0.15 5.81
CA VAL A 96 -14.14 -0.33 6.62
C VAL A 96 -13.09 0.70 6.23
N GLY A 97 -12.89 0.93 4.92
CA GLY A 97 -11.97 1.96 4.44
C GLY A 97 -12.30 3.34 4.97
N LYS A 98 -13.57 3.72 4.92
CA LYS A 98 -14.05 5.02 5.45
C LYS A 98 -13.84 5.13 6.96
N ALA A 99 -14.06 4.05 7.71
CA ALA A 99 -13.87 4.04 9.15
C ALA A 99 -12.40 4.23 9.51
N VAL A 100 -11.50 3.58 8.79
CA VAL A 100 -10.05 3.73 8.98
C VAL A 100 -9.64 5.17 8.65
N ARG A 101 -10.11 5.73 7.55
CA ARG A 101 -9.88 7.12 7.18
C ARG A 101 -10.33 8.08 8.27
N LYS A 102 -11.55 7.90 8.75
CA LYS A 102 -12.11 8.75 9.82
C LYS A 102 -11.23 8.72 11.07
N THR A 103 -10.77 7.54 11.47
CA THR A 103 -9.88 7.38 12.62
C THR A 103 -8.57 8.11 12.42
N ILE A 104 -7.95 7.99 11.24
CA ILE A 104 -6.71 8.70 10.90
C ILE A 104 -6.91 10.21 11.08
N LEU A 105 -7.99 10.76 10.54
CA LEU A 105 -8.27 12.20 10.61
C LEU A 105 -8.54 12.65 12.04
N GLU A 106 -9.27 11.86 12.81
CA GLU A 106 -9.55 12.16 14.23
C GLU A 106 -8.28 12.17 15.09
N LEU A 107 -7.30 11.34 14.74
CA LEU A 107 -6.01 11.30 15.42
C LEU A 107 -5.07 12.43 14.99
N GLY A 108 -5.49 13.27 14.06
CA GLY A 108 -4.65 14.35 13.52
C GLY A 108 -3.65 13.88 12.48
N GLY A 109 -3.87 12.68 11.91
CA GLY A 109 -3.00 12.12 10.88
C GLY A 109 -3.23 12.75 9.51
N THR A 110 -2.30 12.52 8.61
CA THR A 110 -2.39 12.98 7.23
C THR A 110 -3.41 12.13 6.46
N PRO A 111 -4.33 12.74 5.70
CA PRO A 111 -5.21 11.97 4.82
C PRO A 111 -4.39 11.05 3.90
N PRO A 112 -4.78 9.79 3.74
CA PRO A 112 -3.99 8.82 2.96
C PRO A 112 -3.60 9.28 1.56
N GLU A 113 -4.49 9.98 0.86
CA GLU A 113 -4.24 10.48 -0.49
C GLU A 113 -3.19 11.58 -0.56
N GLN A 114 -2.85 12.18 0.57
CA GLN A 114 -1.84 13.24 0.66
C GLN A 114 -0.47 12.73 1.11
N LEU A 115 -0.39 11.44 1.47
CA LEU A 115 0.91 10.86 1.84
C LEU A 115 1.81 10.77 0.61
N PRO A 116 3.07 11.23 0.72
CA PRO A 116 3.98 11.23 -0.41
C PRO A 116 4.36 9.81 -0.81
N PRO A 117 4.68 9.57 -2.09
CA PRO A 117 5.17 8.26 -2.50
C PRO A 117 6.52 7.97 -1.87
N SER A 118 6.71 6.71 -1.44
CA SER A 118 7.99 6.22 -0.98
C SER A 118 8.79 5.74 -2.19
N LYS A 119 10.12 5.77 -2.10
CA LYS A 119 10.98 5.29 -3.18
C LYS A 119 10.94 3.76 -3.25
N ASP A 120 10.96 3.23 -4.47
CA ASP A 120 11.13 1.80 -4.69
C ASP A 120 12.45 1.35 -4.08
N ILE A 121 12.41 0.28 -3.28
CA ILE A 121 13.60 -0.24 -2.58
C ILE A 121 14.72 -0.64 -3.55
N LYS A 122 14.37 -1.09 -4.77
CA LYS A 122 15.35 -1.42 -5.81
C LYS A 122 16.10 -0.17 -6.28
N GLU A 123 15.39 0.95 -6.44
CA GLU A 123 16.00 2.23 -6.84
C GLU A 123 16.86 2.78 -5.72
N VAL A 124 16.41 2.66 -4.47
CA VAL A 124 17.19 3.06 -3.29
C VAL A 124 18.50 2.28 -3.24
N LYS A 125 18.46 0.96 -3.43
CA LYS A 125 19.65 0.11 -3.46
C LYS A 125 20.60 0.50 -4.59
N LYS A 126 20.09 0.81 -5.77
CA LYS A 126 20.92 1.30 -6.90
C LYS A 126 21.59 2.63 -6.56
N GLY A 127 20.84 3.55 -5.96
CA GLY A 127 21.38 4.84 -5.53
C GLY A 127 22.48 4.68 -4.49
N LEU A 128 22.30 3.81 -3.52
CA LEU A 128 23.30 3.52 -2.50
C LEU A 128 24.57 2.90 -3.10
N LYS A 129 24.42 1.99 -4.06
CA LYS A 129 25.56 1.42 -4.77
C LYS A 129 26.34 2.48 -5.53
N LYS A 130 25.63 3.36 -6.24
CA LYS A 130 26.23 4.46 -7.00
C LYS A 130 26.95 5.42 -6.06
N ALA A 131 26.35 5.82 -4.96
CA ALA A 131 26.95 6.67 -3.96
C ALA A 131 28.19 6.03 -3.34
N GLY A 132 28.12 4.75 -3.02
CA GLY A 132 29.26 3.99 -2.51
C GLY A 132 30.46 3.97 -3.48
N LYS A 133 30.19 3.80 -4.77
CA LYS A 133 31.22 3.85 -5.81
C LYS A 133 31.85 5.24 -5.92
N GLU A 134 31.05 6.29 -5.83
CA GLU A 134 31.54 7.67 -5.86
C GLU A 134 32.39 7.99 -4.65
N TYR A 135 32.00 7.58 -3.45
CA TYR A 135 32.78 7.72 -2.24
C TYR A 135 34.11 6.96 -2.34
N ALA A 136 34.08 5.75 -2.85
CA ALA A 136 35.32 4.95 -3.05
C ALA A 136 36.28 5.65 -4.01
N LYS A 137 35.78 6.27 -5.08
CA LYS A 137 36.58 7.06 -6.03
C LYS A 137 37.21 8.29 -5.35
N LEU A 138 36.44 8.99 -4.52
CA LEU A 138 36.91 10.17 -3.79
C LEU A 138 38.02 9.79 -2.79
N ASP A 139 37.85 8.72 -2.04
CA ASP A 139 38.88 8.21 -1.12
C ASP A 139 40.14 7.84 -1.84
N HIS A 140 40.02 7.16 -2.99
CA HIS A 140 41.15 6.78 -3.81
C HIS A 140 41.92 8.03 -4.33
N LYS A 141 41.19 9.07 -4.78
CA LYS A 141 41.79 10.31 -5.19
C LYS A 141 42.48 11.06 -4.06
N LYS A 142 41.93 11.04 -2.84
CA LYS A 142 42.54 11.65 -1.66
C LYS A 142 43.85 10.97 -1.25
N LYS A 143 43.98 9.67 -1.44
CA LYS A 143 45.18 8.91 -1.11
C LYS A 143 46.31 9.06 -2.14
N LYS A 144 45.95 9.32 -3.42
CA LYS A 144 46.93 9.43 -4.51
C LYS A 144 47.91 10.58 -4.40
N PRO A 145 47.54 11.79 -3.95
CA PRO A 145 48.49 12.91 -3.94
C PRO A 145 49.56 12.85 -2.86
N GLN A 146 49.53 11.86 -1.99
CA GLN A 146 50.50 11.71 -0.91
C GLN A 146 51.64 10.75 -1.25
N GLY A 147 51.59 10.18 -2.43
CA GLY A 147 52.65 9.27 -2.88
C GLY A 147 53.74 9.93 -3.67
#